data_1634c428d0f645ee0e2fa99ffbffe7e9
#
_entry.id   1634c428d0f645ee0e2fa99ffbffe7e9
#
_cell.length_a   1.000
_cell.length_b   1.000
_cell.length_c   1.000
_cell.angle_alpha   90.00
_cell.angle_beta   90.00
_cell.angle_gamma   90.00
#
_symmetry.space_group_name_H-M   'P 1'
#
loop_
_entity.id
_entity.type
_entity.pdbx_description
1 polymer ?
#
loop_
_entity_poly.entity_id
_entity_poly.type
_entity_poly.pdbx_seq_one_letter_code
_entity_poly.pdbx_strand_id
1 'polypeptide(L)'
;MSHLRAHHLAKSYKGRRVIEDVSLDVEAGQIVGLLGPNGAGKTTCFYMIVGLVEADAGRIDINEADITHLPMHGRAQRGIGYLPQEASIFRRLTVEENIMAILETRKELSKAERHERMESLLKEFHITHIRDSLGMSLSGGERRRAEIARGLATDPDFILLDEPFAGVDPIS
;
A
#
# COMPACT_ATOMS: atom_id res chain seq x y z
N MET A 1 -15.21 -12.27 8.95
CA MET A 1 -14.73 -11.58 7.73
C MET A 1 -13.75 -10.52 8.18
N SER A 2 -12.64 -10.34 7.45
CA SER A 2 -11.67 -9.29 7.81
C SER A 2 -12.26 -7.91 7.55
N HIS A 3 -12.01 -6.96 8.46
CA HIS A 3 -12.43 -5.57 8.32
C HIS A 3 -11.34 -4.60 8.78
N LEU A 4 -11.28 -3.44 8.14
CA LEU A 4 -10.45 -2.30 8.52
C LEU A 4 -11.37 -1.14 8.84
N ARG A 5 -11.26 -0.58 10.04
CA ARG A 5 -12.07 0.55 10.50
C ARG A 5 -11.20 1.70 10.97
N ALA A 6 -11.62 2.88 10.60
CA ALA A 6 -11.11 4.12 11.16
C ALA A 6 -12.28 4.93 11.70
N HIS A 7 -12.21 5.36 12.94
CA HIS A 7 -13.28 6.06 13.64
C HIS A 7 -12.83 7.43 14.10
N HIS A 8 -13.54 8.47 13.70
CA HIS A 8 -13.37 9.86 14.18
C HIS A 8 -11.93 10.35 14.10
N LEU A 9 -11.22 10.02 12.99
CA LEU A 9 -9.84 10.47 12.80
C LEU A 9 -9.80 11.98 12.64
N ALA A 10 -8.91 12.62 13.39
CA ALA A 10 -8.65 14.05 13.30
C ALA A 10 -7.14 14.31 13.23
N LYS A 11 -6.76 15.38 12.49
CA LYS A 11 -5.37 15.81 12.36
C LYS A 11 -5.26 17.31 12.16
N SER A 12 -4.35 17.93 12.93
CA SER A 12 -3.97 19.32 12.80
C SER A 12 -2.47 19.47 12.60
N TYR A 13 -2.07 20.44 11.81
CA TYR A 13 -0.67 20.86 11.64
C TYR A 13 -0.52 22.35 11.97
N LYS A 14 0.34 22.67 12.92
CA LYS A 14 0.63 24.06 13.33
C LYS A 14 -0.65 24.87 13.59
N GLY A 15 -1.61 24.27 14.28
CA GLY A 15 -2.89 24.91 14.63
C GLY A 15 -3.94 24.92 13.50
N ARG A 16 -3.60 24.51 12.28
CA ARG A 16 -4.57 24.35 11.18
C ARG A 16 -5.12 22.93 11.17
N ARG A 17 -6.43 22.79 11.30
CA ARG A 17 -7.12 21.52 11.18
C ARG A 17 -7.15 21.09 9.70
N VAL A 18 -6.59 19.92 9.40
CA VAL A 18 -6.53 19.34 8.05
C VAL A 18 -7.59 18.24 7.90
N ILE A 19 -7.81 17.49 8.98
CA ILE A 19 -8.89 16.50 9.08
C ILE A 19 -9.64 16.80 10.37
N GLU A 20 -10.96 16.98 10.26
CA GLU A 20 -11.82 17.32 11.38
C GLU A 20 -12.42 16.09 12.05
N ASP A 21 -13.02 15.23 11.24
CA ASP A 21 -13.66 13.99 11.65
C ASP A 21 -13.86 13.11 10.41
N VAL A 22 -13.06 12.08 10.26
CA VAL A 22 -13.19 11.10 9.18
C VAL A 22 -13.35 9.71 9.76
N SER A 23 -14.43 9.05 9.35
CA SER A 23 -14.67 7.64 9.66
C SER A 23 -14.82 6.87 8.37
N LEU A 24 -14.25 5.67 8.31
CA LEU A 24 -14.40 4.73 7.19
C LEU A 24 -14.43 3.29 7.72
N ASP A 25 -15.12 2.44 7.00
CA ASP A 25 -15.19 1.01 7.24
C ASP A 25 -15.00 0.28 5.91
N VAL A 26 -14.12 -0.70 5.87
CA VAL A 26 -13.81 -1.51 4.69
C VAL A 26 -13.85 -2.98 5.07
N GLU A 27 -14.73 -3.73 4.45
CA GLU A 27 -14.81 -5.19 4.61
C GLU A 27 -13.98 -5.91 3.54
N ALA A 28 -13.57 -7.14 3.83
CA ALA A 28 -12.86 -7.98 2.86
C ALA A 28 -13.66 -8.11 1.56
N GLY A 29 -13.00 -7.88 0.43
CA GLY A 29 -13.61 -7.91 -0.90
C GLY A 29 -14.30 -6.62 -1.32
N GLN A 30 -14.37 -5.59 -0.46
CA GLN A 30 -14.89 -4.28 -0.83
C GLN A 30 -13.82 -3.36 -1.40
N ILE A 31 -14.26 -2.47 -2.29
CA ILE A 31 -13.48 -1.33 -2.78
C ILE A 31 -14.16 -0.06 -2.30
N VAL A 32 -13.45 0.71 -1.48
CA VAL A 32 -13.93 1.98 -0.93
C VAL A 32 -13.12 3.13 -1.49
N GLY A 33 -13.80 4.13 -2.08
CA GLY A 33 -13.17 5.34 -2.63
C GLY A 33 -13.24 6.51 -1.67
N LEU A 34 -12.08 7.09 -1.32
CA LEU A 34 -12.01 8.35 -0.59
C LEU A 34 -11.93 9.51 -1.59
N LEU A 35 -13.03 10.22 -1.75
CA LEU A 35 -13.17 11.31 -2.73
C LEU A 35 -13.11 12.68 -2.05
N GLY A 36 -12.65 13.67 -2.80
CA GLY A 36 -12.58 15.04 -2.33
C GLY A 36 -11.62 15.90 -3.18
N PRO A 37 -11.69 17.24 -3.08
CA PRO A 37 -10.81 18.14 -3.82
C PRO A 37 -9.36 18.00 -3.38
N ASN A 38 -8.44 18.59 -4.17
CA ASN A 38 -7.03 18.68 -3.78
C ASN A 38 -6.90 19.48 -2.48
N GLY A 39 -6.07 19.00 -1.56
CA GLY A 39 -5.90 19.59 -0.24
C GLY A 39 -6.99 19.25 0.80
N ALA A 40 -7.97 18.39 0.47
CA ALA A 40 -8.99 17.91 1.41
C ALA A 40 -8.49 16.96 2.50
N GLY A 41 -7.18 16.63 2.50
CA GLY A 41 -6.60 15.75 3.52
C GLY A 41 -6.63 14.26 3.17
N LYS A 42 -7.00 13.85 1.95
CA LYS A 42 -7.06 12.43 1.55
C LYS A 42 -5.76 11.67 1.84
N THR A 43 -4.63 12.17 1.37
CA THR A 43 -3.31 11.60 1.62
C THR A 43 -2.96 11.57 3.12
N THR A 44 -3.36 12.62 3.87
CA THR A 44 -3.17 12.64 5.33
C THR A 44 -3.99 11.55 6.02
N CYS A 45 -5.22 11.30 5.56
CA CYS A 45 -6.04 10.20 6.05
C CYS A 45 -5.36 8.85 5.79
N PHE A 46 -4.86 8.61 4.58
CA PHE A 46 -4.06 7.41 4.27
C PHE A 46 -2.82 7.30 5.16
N TYR A 47 -2.07 8.37 5.34
CA TYR A 47 -0.88 8.38 6.20
C TYR A 47 -1.21 8.04 7.66
N MET A 48 -2.36 8.49 8.18
CA MET A 48 -2.82 8.06 9.50
C MET A 48 -3.14 6.57 9.55
N ILE A 49 -3.82 6.04 8.53
CA ILE A 49 -4.22 4.62 8.49
C ILE A 49 -3.00 3.69 8.31
N VAL A 50 -2.02 4.07 7.49
CA VAL A 50 -0.80 3.26 7.30
C VAL A 50 0.25 3.46 8.39
N GLY A 51 0.10 4.46 9.26
CA GLY A 51 1.00 4.73 10.37
C GLY A 51 2.24 5.54 10.02
N LEU A 52 2.19 6.33 8.94
CA LEU A 52 3.20 7.34 8.59
C LEU A 52 3.03 8.63 9.38
N VAL A 53 1.80 8.95 9.77
CA VAL A 53 1.43 10.11 10.58
C VAL A 53 0.53 9.63 11.72
N GLU A 54 0.79 10.08 12.93
CA GLU A 54 -0.07 9.81 14.08
C GLU A 54 -1.33 10.68 14.03
N ALA A 55 -2.49 10.09 14.27
CA ALA A 55 -3.74 10.82 14.42
C ALA A 55 -3.76 11.59 15.75
N ASP A 56 -4.31 12.80 15.77
CA ASP A 56 -4.47 13.58 16.99
C ASP A 56 -5.68 13.10 17.81
N ALA A 57 -6.66 12.47 17.16
CA ALA A 57 -7.81 11.81 17.76
C ALA A 57 -8.33 10.71 16.84
N GLY A 58 -9.19 9.86 17.42
CA GLY A 58 -9.81 8.74 16.72
C GLY A 58 -9.12 7.42 17.00
N ARG A 59 -9.60 6.38 16.32
CA ARG A 59 -9.14 5.01 16.50
C ARG A 59 -9.09 4.28 15.16
N ILE A 60 -8.13 3.37 15.03
CA ILE A 60 -7.97 2.51 13.85
C ILE A 60 -7.90 1.06 14.32
N ASP A 61 -8.76 0.23 13.77
CA ASP A 61 -8.86 -1.20 14.08
C ASP A 61 -8.72 -2.05 12.82
N ILE A 62 -8.05 -3.19 12.95
CA ILE A 62 -8.07 -4.28 11.96
C ILE A 62 -8.50 -5.55 12.67
N ASN A 63 -9.58 -6.18 12.19
CA ASN A 63 -10.12 -7.41 12.79
C ASN A 63 -10.32 -7.27 14.32
N GLU A 64 -10.90 -6.16 14.76
CA GLU A 64 -11.14 -5.80 16.19
C GLU A 64 -9.86 -5.50 17.00
N ALA A 65 -8.68 -5.70 16.43
CA ALA A 65 -7.44 -5.33 17.08
C ALA A 65 -7.13 -3.85 16.87
N ASP A 66 -6.95 -3.10 17.95
CA ASP A 66 -6.54 -1.69 17.90
C ASP A 66 -5.10 -1.57 17.39
N ILE A 67 -4.94 -0.83 16.30
CA ILE A 67 -3.64 -0.55 15.68
C ILE A 67 -3.28 0.94 15.69
N THR A 68 -4.06 1.75 16.39
CA THR A 68 -3.95 3.22 16.38
C THR A 68 -2.53 3.72 16.63
N HIS A 69 -1.83 3.12 17.58
CA HIS A 69 -0.47 3.52 17.97
C HIS A 69 0.63 2.60 17.41
N LEU A 70 0.27 1.63 16.56
CA LEU A 70 1.27 0.80 15.91
C LEU A 70 2.00 1.59 14.82
N PRO A 71 3.33 1.48 14.75
CA PRO A 71 4.10 2.05 13.65
C PRO A 71 3.79 1.33 12.33
N MET A 72 4.15 1.95 11.20
CA MET A 72 3.87 1.45 9.85
C MET A 72 4.24 -0.03 9.67
N HIS A 73 5.43 -0.45 10.12
CA HIS A 73 5.85 -1.85 9.98
C HIS A 73 4.97 -2.83 10.80
N GLY A 74 4.51 -2.40 11.97
CA GLY A 74 3.57 -3.19 12.80
C GLY A 74 2.20 -3.34 12.14
N ARG A 75 1.74 -2.30 11.43
CA ARG A 75 0.48 -2.35 10.65
C ARG A 75 0.64 -3.21 9.39
N ALA A 76 1.79 -3.14 8.72
CA ALA A 76 2.09 -4.01 7.59
C ALA A 76 2.07 -5.50 7.99
N GLN A 77 2.60 -5.84 9.17
CA GLN A 77 2.53 -7.21 9.73
C GLN A 77 1.10 -7.65 10.09
N ARG A 78 0.17 -6.70 10.22
CA ARG A 78 -1.26 -6.95 10.46
C ARG A 78 -2.08 -6.97 9.17
N GLY A 79 -1.42 -6.94 8.01
CA GLY A 79 -2.07 -7.08 6.71
C GLY A 79 -2.45 -5.75 6.03
N ILE A 80 -1.88 -4.62 6.43
CA ILE A 80 -2.08 -3.34 5.71
C ILE A 80 -0.97 -3.12 4.70
N GLY A 81 -1.31 -3.11 3.40
CA GLY A 81 -0.46 -2.71 2.30
C GLY A 81 -0.68 -1.22 1.94
N TYR A 82 0.37 -0.58 1.44
CA TYR A 82 0.30 0.80 0.96
C TYR A 82 1.06 0.98 -0.34
N LEU A 83 0.41 1.54 -1.33
CA LEU A 83 1.00 1.93 -2.61
C LEU A 83 0.94 3.46 -2.73
N PRO A 84 2.07 4.17 -2.54
CA PRO A 84 2.12 5.62 -2.63
C PRO A 84 1.90 6.13 -4.05
N GLN A 85 1.54 7.41 -4.17
CA GLN A 85 1.47 8.11 -5.45
C GLN A 85 2.86 8.21 -6.10
N GLU A 86 3.88 8.50 -5.31
CA GLU A 86 5.25 8.62 -5.78
C GLU A 86 5.90 7.25 -6.08
N ALA A 87 6.86 7.26 -6.99
CA ALA A 87 7.60 6.06 -7.37
C ALA A 87 8.38 5.48 -6.17
N SER A 88 8.10 4.24 -5.84
CA SER A 88 8.68 3.54 -4.68
C SER A 88 9.61 2.38 -5.06
N ILE A 89 9.80 2.11 -6.36
CA ILE A 89 10.65 1.00 -6.85
C ILE A 89 12.08 1.10 -6.33
N PHE A 90 12.70 -0.01 -5.95
CA PHE A 90 14.13 -0.07 -5.67
C PHE A 90 14.91 0.03 -6.98
N ARG A 91 15.40 1.22 -7.28
CA ARG A 91 15.92 1.60 -8.60
C ARG A 91 17.09 0.76 -9.08
N ARG A 92 17.93 0.25 -8.16
CA ARG A 92 19.15 -0.53 -8.44
C ARG A 92 18.95 -2.03 -8.38
N LEU A 93 17.73 -2.49 -8.11
CA LEU A 93 17.34 -3.88 -8.15
C LEU A 93 16.59 -4.17 -9.44
N THR A 94 16.65 -5.39 -9.91
CA THR A 94 15.81 -5.88 -11.01
C THR A 94 14.34 -5.97 -10.55
N VAL A 95 13.42 -6.21 -11.49
CA VAL A 95 12.00 -6.43 -11.15
C VAL A 95 11.85 -7.65 -10.26
N GLU A 96 12.53 -8.76 -10.61
CA GLU A 96 12.54 -9.97 -9.80
C GLU A 96 13.09 -9.71 -8.39
N GLU A 97 14.24 -9.06 -8.28
CA GLU A 97 14.85 -8.70 -6.99
C GLU A 97 13.98 -7.76 -6.15
N ASN A 98 13.24 -6.85 -6.78
CA ASN A 98 12.28 -5.98 -6.09
C ASN A 98 11.18 -6.77 -5.38
N ILE A 99 10.62 -7.79 -6.05
CA ILE A 99 9.58 -8.66 -5.49
C ILE A 99 10.20 -9.59 -4.44
N MET A 100 11.33 -10.20 -4.76
CA MET A 100 12.00 -11.15 -3.88
C MET A 100 12.47 -10.49 -2.57
N ALA A 101 12.94 -9.24 -2.59
CA ALA A 101 13.33 -8.50 -1.39
C ALA A 101 12.22 -8.40 -0.35
N ILE A 102 10.97 -8.32 -0.79
CA ILE A 102 9.81 -8.34 0.10
C ILE A 102 9.48 -9.77 0.55
N LEU A 103 9.48 -10.74 -0.37
CA LEU A 103 9.19 -12.14 -0.05
C LEU A 103 10.19 -12.72 0.96
N GLU A 104 11.44 -12.27 0.95
CA GLU A 104 12.46 -12.68 1.92
C GLU A 104 12.17 -12.21 3.36
N THR A 105 11.35 -11.17 3.53
CA THR A 105 10.89 -10.74 4.86
C THR A 105 9.84 -11.68 5.45
N ARG A 106 9.19 -12.48 4.61
CA ARG A 106 8.17 -13.46 5.00
C ARG A 106 8.83 -14.77 5.46
N LYS A 107 9.15 -14.82 6.75
CA LYS A 107 9.89 -15.94 7.34
C LYS A 107 9.12 -17.25 7.37
N GLU A 108 7.79 -17.19 7.26
CA GLU A 108 6.89 -18.34 7.18
C GLU A 108 6.98 -19.09 5.84
N LEU A 109 7.45 -18.42 4.78
CA LEU A 109 7.60 -19.04 3.47
C LEU A 109 8.97 -19.69 3.30
N SER A 110 8.98 -20.93 2.80
CA SER A 110 10.18 -21.58 2.32
C SER A 110 10.75 -20.89 1.06
N LYS A 111 11.99 -21.22 0.70
CA LYS A 111 12.62 -20.68 -0.51
C LYS A 111 11.82 -21.03 -1.78
N ALA A 112 11.27 -22.25 -1.85
CA ALA A 112 10.47 -22.71 -2.98
C ALA A 112 9.16 -21.90 -3.09
N GLU A 113 8.44 -21.73 -1.98
CA GLU A 113 7.18 -20.97 -1.96
C GLU A 113 7.39 -19.49 -2.31
N ARG A 114 8.50 -18.88 -1.87
CA ARG A 114 8.85 -17.49 -2.27
C ARG A 114 9.08 -17.40 -3.77
N HIS A 115 9.78 -18.36 -4.35
CA HIS A 115 10.02 -18.39 -5.80
C HIS A 115 8.73 -18.60 -6.58
N GLU A 116 7.87 -19.52 -6.16
CA GLU A 116 6.55 -19.76 -6.77
C GLU A 116 5.67 -18.49 -6.69
N ARG A 117 5.62 -17.83 -5.54
CA ARG A 117 4.86 -16.59 -5.37
C ARG A 117 5.40 -15.46 -6.26
N MET A 118 6.71 -15.32 -6.38
CA MET A 118 7.34 -14.36 -7.28
C MET A 118 6.95 -14.62 -8.74
N GLU A 119 7.06 -15.87 -9.21
CA GLU A 119 6.67 -16.25 -10.56
C GLU A 119 5.17 -15.98 -10.83
N SER A 120 4.31 -16.24 -9.85
CA SER A 120 2.88 -15.93 -9.93
C SER A 120 2.66 -14.43 -10.11
N LEU A 121 3.29 -13.59 -9.32
CA LEU A 121 3.18 -12.13 -9.41
C LEU A 121 3.71 -11.56 -10.72
N LEU A 122 4.84 -12.09 -11.22
CA LEU A 122 5.40 -11.68 -12.53
C LEU A 122 4.42 -11.96 -13.67
N LYS A 123 3.73 -13.10 -13.63
CA LYS A 123 2.73 -13.51 -14.63
C LYS A 123 1.46 -12.70 -14.51
N GLU A 124 0.92 -12.54 -13.30
CA GLU A 124 -0.32 -11.82 -13.01
C GLU A 124 -0.26 -10.37 -13.48
N PHE A 125 0.88 -9.70 -13.26
CA PHE A 125 1.09 -8.30 -13.68
C PHE A 125 1.70 -8.14 -15.07
N HIS A 126 1.86 -9.23 -15.83
CA HIS A 126 2.43 -9.23 -17.20
C HIS A 126 3.80 -8.53 -17.28
N ILE A 127 4.68 -8.78 -16.31
CA ILE A 127 6.03 -8.21 -16.21
C ILE A 127 7.14 -9.25 -16.28
N THR A 128 6.82 -10.50 -16.67
CA THR A 128 7.81 -11.57 -16.80
C THR A 128 8.91 -11.24 -17.82
N HIS A 129 8.56 -10.53 -18.90
CA HIS A 129 9.50 -10.17 -19.98
C HIS A 129 10.53 -9.11 -19.57
N ILE A 130 10.31 -8.41 -18.47
CA ILE A 130 11.22 -7.38 -17.91
C ILE A 130 11.81 -7.80 -16.56
N ARG A 131 11.73 -9.07 -16.20
CA ARG A 131 12.16 -9.58 -14.88
C ARG A 131 13.58 -9.18 -14.51
N ASP A 132 14.49 -9.19 -15.48
CA ASP A 132 15.91 -8.87 -15.33
C ASP A 132 16.22 -7.35 -15.52
N SER A 133 15.21 -6.55 -15.83
CA SER A 133 15.39 -5.10 -16.02
C SER A 133 15.51 -4.39 -14.69
N LEU A 134 16.47 -3.46 -14.60
CA LEU A 134 16.62 -2.61 -13.41
C LEU A 134 15.43 -1.67 -13.22
N GLY A 135 15.01 -1.44 -11.99
CA GLY A 135 13.90 -0.56 -11.65
C GLY A 135 14.04 0.86 -12.23
N MET A 136 15.27 1.34 -12.38
CA MET A 136 15.56 2.66 -12.97
C MET A 136 15.34 2.74 -14.48
N SER A 137 15.31 1.62 -15.19
CA SER A 137 15.16 1.55 -16.65
C SER A 137 13.71 1.33 -17.10
N LEU A 138 12.79 1.12 -16.17
CA LEU A 138 11.39 0.82 -16.48
C LEU A 138 10.63 2.07 -16.97
N SER A 139 9.76 1.87 -17.95
CA SER A 139 8.73 2.85 -18.28
C SER A 139 7.78 3.10 -17.10
N GLY A 140 7.01 4.19 -17.13
CA GLY A 140 6.07 4.52 -16.06
C GLY A 140 5.07 3.40 -15.76
N GLY A 141 4.49 2.81 -16.81
CA GLY A 141 3.53 1.71 -16.69
C GLY A 141 4.16 0.40 -16.16
N GLU A 142 5.33 0.03 -16.67
CA GLU A 142 6.08 -1.14 -16.20
C GLU A 142 6.47 -1.00 -14.73
N ARG A 143 6.99 0.18 -14.37
CA ARG A 143 7.34 0.52 -12.99
C ARG A 143 6.13 0.38 -12.07
N ARG A 144 4.97 0.96 -12.46
CA ARG A 144 3.76 0.88 -11.63
C ARG A 144 3.29 -0.55 -11.42
N ARG A 145 3.32 -1.40 -12.47
CA ARG A 145 3.00 -2.82 -12.34
C ARG A 145 3.97 -3.57 -11.42
N ALA A 146 5.27 -3.28 -11.52
CA ALA A 146 6.27 -3.88 -10.64
C ALA A 146 6.10 -3.43 -9.17
N GLU A 147 5.75 -2.17 -8.92
CA GLU A 147 5.44 -1.64 -7.58
C GLU A 147 4.21 -2.30 -6.96
N ILE A 148 3.15 -2.51 -7.76
CA ILE A 148 1.94 -3.21 -7.31
C ILE A 148 2.27 -4.67 -6.98
N ALA A 149 2.96 -5.39 -7.88
CA ALA A 149 3.38 -6.77 -7.66
C ALA A 149 4.22 -6.91 -6.39
N ARG A 150 5.17 -5.99 -6.18
CA ARG A 150 5.98 -5.93 -4.96
C ARG A 150 5.12 -5.67 -3.71
N GLY A 151 4.15 -4.76 -3.78
CA GLY A 151 3.23 -4.46 -2.68
C GLY A 151 2.39 -5.67 -2.29
N LEU A 152 1.93 -6.45 -3.28
CA LEU A 152 1.16 -7.68 -3.06
C LEU A 152 2.01 -8.88 -2.62
N ALA A 153 3.33 -8.79 -2.69
CA ALA A 153 4.23 -9.82 -2.16
C ALA A 153 4.12 -9.98 -0.63
N THR A 154 3.69 -8.94 0.08
CA THR A 154 3.38 -9.01 1.53
C THR A 154 2.11 -9.79 1.84
N ASP A 155 1.27 -10.07 0.83
CA ASP A 155 -0.05 -10.71 0.95
C ASP A 155 -0.98 -9.93 1.91
N PRO A 156 -1.24 -8.66 1.65
CA PRO A 156 -2.01 -7.82 2.56
C PRO A 156 -3.49 -8.15 2.53
N ASP A 157 -4.15 -8.09 3.71
CA ASP A 157 -5.62 -8.19 3.80
C ASP A 157 -6.33 -6.95 3.22
N PHE A 158 -5.69 -5.78 3.38
CA PHE A 158 -6.16 -4.49 2.88
C PHE A 158 -5.02 -3.74 2.22
N ILE A 159 -5.29 -3.12 1.08
CA ILE A 159 -4.33 -2.27 0.37
C ILE A 159 -4.88 -0.85 0.21
N LEU A 160 -4.11 0.13 0.60
CA LEU A 160 -4.40 1.54 0.36
C LEU A 160 -3.64 2.02 -0.87
N LEU A 161 -4.38 2.56 -1.84
CA LEU A 161 -3.86 3.06 -3.11
C LEU A 161 -4.03 4.58 -3.16
N ASP A 162 -2.94 5.32 -3.06
CA ASP A 162 -2.97 6.78 -3.14
C ASP A 162 -2.80 7.22 -4.60
N GLU A 163 -3.87 7.78 -5.18
CA GLU A 163 -3.95 8.20 -6.59
C GLU A 163 -3.39 7.15 -7.58
N PRO A 164 -3.90 5.91 -7.59
CA PRO A 164 -3.29 4.80 -8.33
C PRO A 164 -3.22 5.00 -9.85
N PHE A 165 -4.02 5.91 -10.38
CA PHE A 165 -4.09 6.26 -11.81
C PHE A 165 -3.41 7.59 -12.15
N ALA A 166 -2.73 8.23 -11.20
CA ALA A 166 -2.01 9.46 -11.47
C ALA A 166 -0.96 9.24 -12.56
N GLY A 167 -1.04 10.01 -13.66
CA GLY A 167 -0.13 9.90 -14.80
C GLY A 167 -0.36 8.70 -15.73
N VAL A 168 -1.46 7.97 -15.57
CA VAL A 168 -1.93 6.96 -16.54
C VAL A 168 -2.89 7.64 -17.51
N ASP A 169 -2.64 7.49 -18.82
CA ASP A 169 -3.56 7.97 -19.85
C ASP A 169 -4.89 7.19 -19.73
N PRO A 170 -6.04 7.88 -19.58
CA PRO A 170 -7.33 7.20 -19.40
C PRO A 170 -7.81 6.41 -20.63
N ILE A 171 -7.06 6.43 -21.75
CA ILE A 171 -7.42 5.77 -23.01
C ILE A 171 -6.43 4.61 -23.34
N SER A 172 -5.49 4.30 -22.48
CA SER A 172 -4.52 3.19 -22.69
C SER A 172 -4.98 1.87 -22.06
#